data_47f85fcbf2376f0da9391cf290b8bf3c
#
_entry.id   47f85fcbf2376f0da9391cf290b8bf3c
#
_cell.length_a   1.000
_cell.length_b   1.000
_cell.length_c   1.000
_cell.angle_alpha   90.00
_cell.angle_beta   90.00
_cell.angle_gamma   90.00
#
_symmetry.space_group_name_H-M   'P 1'
#
loop_
_entity.id
_entity.type
_entity.pdbx_description
1 polymer ?
#
loop_
_entity_poly.entity_id
_entity_poly.type
_entity_poly.pdbx_seq_one_letter_code
_entity_poly.pdbx_strand_id
1 'polypeptide(L)'
;MISAKVASDPQVSGDADDIFFMTNLSPRMTGLPMAVWVSPRGNARHDVRIKVNMTHGIKMTIEDTAVVAVRPAPRVLAGRLSSEDRRAVVDWIRLNYDAIIGYWEEQLDTGQLLERLKILPTT
;
A
#
# COMPACT_ATOMS: atom_id res chain seq x y z
N MET A 1 27.88 -0.54 6.10
CA MET A 1 27.36 -1.04 6.07
C MET A 1 26.65 -1.18 6.39
N ILE A 2 26.65 -1.13 6.35
CA ILE A 2 25.98 -1.59 6.50
C ILE A 2 25.14 -1.83 6.53
N SER A 3 24.90 -1.67 6.50
CA SER A 3 24.09 -2.14 6.54
C SER A 3 23.43 -2.71 6.28
N ALA A 4 23.57 -2.31 5.98
CA ALA A 4 22.65 -3.13 5.53
C ALA A 4 22.61 -4.44 5.94
N LYS A 5 23.31 -4.86 6.34
CA LYS A 5 23.21 -6.06 6.75
C LYS A 5 22.21 -6.34 7.60
N VAL A 6 22.01 -5.54 8.22
CA VAL A 6 20.99 -5.74 9.11
C VAL A 6 19.71 -5.98 8.46
N ALA A 7 19.49 -5.27 7.38
CA ALA A 7 18.28 -5.43 6.67
C ALA A 7 18.09 -6.81 6.17
N SER A 8 19.15 -7.54 6.06
CA SER A 8 19.04 -8.87 5.54
C SER A 8 18.80 -9.90 6.62
N ASP A 9 18.63 -9.48 7.83
CA ASP A 9 18.35 -10.42 8.92
C ASP A 9 17.01 -11.07 8.64
N PRO A 10 16.98 -12.37 8.44
CA PRO A 10 15.72 -13.04 8.11
C PRO A 10 14.71 -12.99 9.21
N GLN A 11 15.12 -12.71 10.41
CA GLN A 11 14.17 -12.64 11.49
C GLN A 11 13.45 -11.34 11.54
N VAL A 12 13.90 -10.37 10.81
CA VAL A 12 13.26 -9.10 10.77
C VAL A 12 11.98 -9.15 9.99
N SER A 13 11.62 -10.25 9.45
CA SER A 13 10.38 -10.45 8.74
C SER A 13 10.32 -9.71 7.41
N GLY A 14 9.46 -10.17 6.55
CA GLY A 14 9.26 -9.51 5.28
C GLY A 14 8.73 -8.10 5.40
N ASP A 15 8.14 -7.76 6.55
CA ASP A 15 7.60 -6.42 6.73
C ASP A 15 8.68 -5.35 6.71
N ALA A 16 9.85 -5.65 7.29
CA ALA A 16 10.92 -4.69 7.29
C ALA A 16 11.45 -4.44 5.88
N ASP A 17 11.58 -5.51 5.10
CA ASP A 17 12.01 -5.38 3.72
C ASP A 17 10.97 -4.65 2.88
N ASP A 18 9.70 -4.93 3.12
CA ASP A 18 8.62 -4.29 2.38
C ASP A 18 8.65 -2.79 2.55
N ILE A 19 8.98 -2.31 3.74
CA ILE A 19 8.97 -0.90 4.03
C ILE A 19 9.94 -0.13 3.14
N PHE A 20 11.09 -0.72 2.85
CA PHE A 20 12.10 -0.05 2.06
C PHE A 20 11.73 0.08 0.59
N PHE A 21 10.79 -0.75 0.13
CA PHE A 21 10.40 -0.73 -1.27
C PHE A 21 9.00 -0.15 -1.48
N MET A 22 8.37 0.31 -0.41
CA MET A 22 7.02 0.84 -0.54
C MET A 22 7.01 2.26 -1.05
N THR A 23 6.05 2.54 -1.89
CA THR A 23 5.80 3.88 -2.37
C THR A 23 4.70 4.49 -1.54
N ASN A 24 4.98 5.66 -0.99
CA ASN A 24 4.04 6.39 -0.15
C ASN A 24 3.18 7.29 -1.01
N LEU A 25 1.88 7.06 -0.96
CA LEU A 25 0.92 7.86 -1.71
C LEU A 25 0.15 8.72 -0.72
N SER A 26 0.22 10.03 -0.94
CA SER A 26 -0.48 10.98 -0.06
C SER A 26 -1.96 11.05 -0.41
N PRO A 27 -2.80 11.57 0.49
CA PRO A 27 -4.21 11.77 0.18
C PRO A 27 -4.45 12.59 -1.07
N ARG A 28 -3.58 13.55 -1.35
CA ARG A 28 -3.69 14.36 -2.55
C ARG A 28 -3.56 13.54 -3.81
N MET A 29 -2.76 12.48 -3.77
CA MET A 29 -2.53 11.62 -4.94
C MET A 29 -3.63 10.60 -5.12
N THR A 30 -4.29 10.21 -4.05
CA THR A 30 -5.27 9.12 -4.11
C THR A 30 -6.72 9.59 -4.02
N GLY A 31 -6.96 10.71 -3.34
CA GLY A 31 -8.31 11.13 -2.99
C GLY A 31 -8.81 10.49 -1.71
N LEU A 32 -7.98 9.68 -1.07
CA LEU A 32 -8.33 9.08 0.22
C LEU A 32 -7.97 10.04 1.36
N PRO A 33 -8.59 9.89 2.51
CA PRO A 33 -8.28 10.78 3.64
C PRO A 33 -7.00 10.41 4.38
N MET A 34 -6.39 9.27 4.06
CA MET A 34 -5.20 8.80 4.74
C MET A 34 -4.10 8.46 3.74
N ALA A 35 -2.86 8.34 4.22
CA ALA A 35 -1.74 7.91 3.39
C ALA A 35 -1.81 6.41 3.11
N VAL A 36 -1.28 6.00 1.98
CA VAL A 36 -1.31 4.61 1.53
C VAL A 36 0.09 4.21 1.08
N TRP A 37 0.47 2.99 1.38
CA TRP A 37 1.70 2.39 0.88
C TRP A 37 1.37 1.26 -0.09
N VAL A 38 1.98 1.31 -1.28
CA VAL A 38 1.91 0.24 -2.27
C VAL A 38 3.33 -0.22 -2.55
N SER A 39 3.50 -1.45 -3.00
CA SER A 39 4.84 -2.00 -3.22
C SER A 39 4.87 -2.97 -4.38
N PRO A 40 6.05 -3.15 -5.01
CA PRO A 40 6.25 -4.27 -5.89
C PRO A 40 6.41 -5.55 -5.06
N ARG A 41 6.28 -6.67 -5.73
CA ARG A 41 6.34 -7.96 -5.06
C ARG A 41 7.68 -8.20 -4.37
N GLY A 42 8.77 -7.92 -5.06
CA GLY A 42 10.09 -8.17 -4.51
C GLY A 42 10.19 -9.60 -4.01
N ASN A 43 10.57 -9.76 -2.75
CA ASN A 43 10.70 -11.07 -2.12
C ASN A 43 9.50 -11.43 -1.26
N ALA A 44 8.38 -10.78 -1.45
CA ALA A 44 7.20 -11.04 -0.62
C ALA A 44 6.69 -12.46 -0.82
N ARG A 45 6.25 -13.07 0.27
CA ARG A 45 5.70 -14.41 0.25
C ARG A 45 4.18 -14.43 0.29
N HIS A 46 3.58 -13.28 0.47
CA HIS A 46 2.13 -13.12 0.43
C HIS A 46 1.72 -12.58 -0.92
N ASP A 47 0.44 -12.63 -1.21
CA ASP A 47 -0.09 -11.99 -2.39
C ASP A 47 -0.19 -10.47 -2.17
N VAL A 48 -0.55 -9.76 -3.22
CA VAL A 48 -0.58 -8.30 -3.22
C VAL A 48 -1.50 -7.77 -2.12
N ARG A 49 -0.98 -6.79 -1.41
CA ARG A 49 -1.74 -6.08 -0.39
C ARG A 49 -1.19 -4.67 -0.28
N ILE A 50 -1.99 -3.77 0.25
CA ILE A 50 -1.56 -2.40 0.51
C ILE A 50 -1.64 -2.13 2.00
N LYS A 51 -0.95 -1.10 2.44
CA LYS A 51 -1.06 -0.64 3.82
C LYS A 51 -1.64 0.75 3.80
N VAL A 52 -2.60 1.00 4.67
CA VAL A 52 -3.20 2.32 4.78
C VAL A 52 -3.06 2.78 6.23
N ASN A 53 -2.82 4.07 6.40
CA ASN A 53 -2.71 4.60 7.74
C ASN A 53 -4.10 4.71 8.35
N MET A 54 -4.25 4.30 9.62
CA MET A 54 -5.55 4.35 10.27
C MET A 54 -5.94 5.76 10.68
N THR A 55 -4.95 6.64 10.85
CA THR A 55 -5.18 8.04 11.16
C THR A 55 -5.17 8.83 9.86
N HIS A 56 -6.12 9.75 9.72
CA HIS A 56 -6.21 10.60 8.53
C HIS A 56 -5.04 11.57 8.48
N GLY A 57 -4.69 12.02 7.27
CA GLY A 57 -3.62 12.97 7.05
C GLY A 57 -2.52 12.38 6.20
N ILE A 58 -1.45 13.14 6.05
CA ILE A 58 -0.34 12.76 5.17
C ILE A 58 0.70 11.91 5.88
N LYS A 59 0.64 11.83 7.19
CA LYS A 59 1.66 11.13 7.96
C LYS A 59 1.38 9.64 8.00
N MET A 60 2.40 8.86 7.74
CA MET A 60 2.31 7.41 7.73
C MET A 60 3.24 6.84 8.79
N THR A 61 2.73 5.99 9.66
CA THR A 61 3.57 5.32 10.65
C THR A 61 3.25 3.84 10.65
N ILE A 62 4.26 3.03 10.88
CA ILE A 62 4.11 1.58 10.84
C ILE A 62 3.11 1.10 11.87
N GLU A 63 3.13 1.69 13.04
CA GLU A 63 2.28 1.25 14.15
C GLU A 63 0.81 1.56 13.92
N ASP A 64 0.51 2.43 12.97
CA ASP A 64 -0.83 2.92 12.77
C ASP A 64 -1.36 2.50 11.40
N THR A 65 -0.99 1.31 10.94
CA THR A 65 -1.38 0.85 9.62
C THR A 65 -2.40 -0.28 9.69
N ALA A 66 -3.31 -0.27 8.74
CA ALA A 66 -4.15 -1.40 8.44
C ALA A 66 -3.63 -2.03 7.16
N VAL A 67 -3.74 -3.35 7.06
CA VAL A 67 -3.30 -4.10 5.90
C VAL A 67 -4.53 -4.55 5.14
N VAL A 68 -4.56 -4.29 3.84
CA VAL A 68 -5.73 -4.58 3.02
C VAL A 68 -5.32 -5.43 1.83
N ALA A 69 -5.93 -6.61 1.70
CA ALA A 69 -5.73 -7.46 0.54
C ALA A 69 -6.37 -6.82 -0.67
N VAL A 70 -5.79 -7.07 -1.83
CA VAL A 70 -6.28 -6.49 -3.09
C VAL A 70 -7.13 -7.49 -3.86
N ARG A 71 -6.71 -8.75 -3.87
CA ARG A 71 -7.42 -9.79 -4.63
C ARG A 71 -7.55 -11.06 -3.83
N PRO A 72 -8.55 -11.89 -4.12
CA PRO A 72 -9.49 -11.78 -5.22
C PRO A 72 -10.47 -10.63 -5.05
N ALA A 73 -10.62 -10.15 -3.83
CA ALA A 73 -11.46 -8.98 -3.56
C ALA A 73 -10.83 -8.17 -2.43
N PRO A 74 -10.96 -6.85 -2.43
CA PRO A 74 -10.38 -6.04 -1.35
C PRO A 74 -10.99 -6.41 0.00
N ARG A 75 -10.13 -6.62 0.99
CA ARG A 75 -10.61 -6.86 2.36
C ARG A 75 -9.51 -6.55 3.36
N VAL A 76 -9.91 -6.14 4.54
CA VAL A 76 -8.96 -5.78 5.60
C VAL A 76 -8.44 -7.06 6.24
N LEU A 77 -7.11 -7.19 6.26
CA LEU A 77 -6.45 -8.35 6.85
C LEU A 77 -5.99 -8.09 8.28
N ALA A 78 -5.63 -6.86 8.57
CA ALA A 78 -5.14 -6.48 9.89
C ALA A 78 -5.42 -5.01 10.12
N GLY A 79 -5.53 -4.62 11.39
CA GLY A 79 -5.85 -3.25 11.75
C GLY A 79 -7.34 -3.00 11.69
N ARG A 80 -7.71 -1.75 11.83
CA ARG A 80 -9.13 -1.36 11.85
C ARG A 80 -9.35 -0.13 11.01
N LEU A 81 -10.39 -0.16 10.21
CA LEU A 81 -10.84 1.01 9.47
C LEU A 81 -12.32 1.20 9.78
N SER A 82 -12.75 2.46 9.89
CA SER A 82 -14.17 2.74 10.00
C SER A 82 -14.87 2.22 8.75
N SER A 83 -16.18 2.05 8.82
CA SER A 83 -16.92 1.63 7.64
C SER A 83 -16.73 2.58 6.48
N GLU A 84 -16.67 3.86 6.78
CA GLU A 84 -16.50 4.87 5.77
C GLU A 84 -15.12 4.79 5.12
N ASP A 85 -14.07 4.68 5.95
CA ASP A 85 -12.72 4.59 5.42
C ASP A 85 -12.52 3.30 4.65
N ARG A 86 -13.05 2.20 5.15
CA ARG A 86 -12.95 0.92 4.45
C ARG A 86 -13.59 0.99 3.09
N ARG A 87 -14.78 1.60 3.00
CA ARG A 87 -15.46 1.74 1.72
C ARG A 87 -14.63 2.56 0.75
N ALA A 88 -14.08 3.66 1.22
CA ALA A 88 -13.26 4.52 0.37
C ALA A 88 -12.03 3.78 -0.13
N VAL A 89 -11.36 3.03 0.75
CA VAL A 89 -10.17 2.28 0.37
C VAL A 89 -10.53 1.19 -0.65
N VAL A 90 -11.62 0.47 -0.41
CA VAL A 90 -12.06 -0.57 -1.34
C VAL A 90 -12.37 0.04 -2.71
N ASP A 91 -13.04 1.16 -2.73
CA ASP A 91 -13.37 1.83 -3.99
C ASP A 91 -12.09 2.28 -4.72
N TRP A 92 -11.12 2.81 -3.97
CA TRP A 92 -9.86 3.23 -4.55
C TRP A 92 -9.08 2.04 -5.12
N ILE A 93 -9.06 0.92 -4.42
CA ILE A 93 -8.39 -0.30 -4.90
C ILE A 93 -9.04 -0.75 -6.21
N ARG A 94 -10.37 -0.77 -6.26
CA ARG A 94 -11.06 -1.21 -7.47
C ARG A 94 -10.80 -0.27 -8.64
N LEU A 95 -10.78 1.02 -8.36
CA LEU A 95 -10.51 2.03 -9.38
C LEU A 95 -9.10 1.88 -9.96
N ASN A 96 -8.14 1.48 -9.13
CA ASN A 96 -6.74 1.41 -9.51
C ASN A 96 -6.20 -0.02 -9.56
N TYR A 97 -7.10 -0.99 -9.69
CA TYR A 97 -6.72 -2.40 -9.59
C TYR A 97 -5.59 -2.75 -10.56
N ASP A 98 -5.73 -2.40 -11.82
CA ASP A 98 -4.74 -2.79 -12.81
C ASP A 98 -3.38 -2.16 -12.54
N ALA A 99 -3.36 -0.92 -12.09
CA ALA A 99 -2.11 -0.24 -11.77
C ALA A 99 -1.45 -0.86 -10.55
N ILE A 100 -2.23 -1.21 -9.52
CA ILE A 100 -1.71 -1.83 -8.32
C ILE A 100 -1.11 -3.20 -8.65
N ILE A 101 -1.84 -4.00 -9.43
CA ILE A 101 -1.36 -5.32 -9.83
C ILE A 101 -0.13 -5.20 -10.74
N GLY A 102 -0.16 -4.27 -11.69
CA GLY A 102 0.99 -4.07 -12.57
C GLY A 102 2.25 -3.70 -11.81
N TYR A 103 2.08 -2.86 -10.79
CA TYR A 103 3.21 -2.48 -9.96
C TYR A 103 3.70 -3.67 -9.12
N TRP A 104 2.76 -4.42 -8.55
CA TRP A 104 3.09 -5.61 -7.77
C TRP A 104 3.87 -6.62 -8.59
N GLU A 105 3.44 -6.86 -9.83
CA GLU A 105 4.08 -7.84 -10.71
C GLU A 105 5.28 -7.27 -11.45
N GLU A 106 5.69 -6.07 -11.07
CA GLU A 106 6.88 -5.41 -11.60
C GLU A 106 6.81 -5.17 -13.10
N GLN A 107 5.61 -5.05 -13.63
CA GLN A 107 5.38 -4.65 -15.00
C GLN A 107 5.39 -3.13 -15.14
N LEU A 108 5.17 -2.41 -14.03
CA LEU A 108 5.23 -0.97 -13.97
C LEU A 108 6.29 -0.55 -12.98
N ASP A 109 7.09 0.45 -13.33
CA ASP A 109 7.97 1.07 -12.35
C ASP A 109 7.18 2.13 -11.58
N THR A 110 7.83 2.77 -10.61
CA THR A 110 7.15 3.75 -9.76
C THR A 110 6.60 4.92 -10.57
N GLY A 111 7.36 5.41 -11.54
CA GLY A 111 6.90 6.51 -12.36
C GLY A 111 5.66 6.14 -13.15
N GLN A 112 5.66 4.95 -13.73
CA GLN A 112 4.51 4.48 -14.49
C GLN A 112 3.30 4.26 -13.61
N LEU A 113 3.51 3.75 -12.40
CA LEU A 113 2.43 3.62 -11.44
C LEU A 113 1.79 4.97 -11.19
N LEU A 114 2.61 5.98 -10.87
CA LEU A 114 2.08 7.30 -10.54
C LEU A 114 1.31 7.91 -11.71
N GLU A 115 1.76 7.67 -12.93
CA GLU A 115 1.06 8.17 -14.10
C GLU A 115 -0.30 7.53 -14.31
N ARG A 116 -0.46 6.31 -13.85
CA ARG A 116 -1.70 5.56 -14.08
C ARG A 116 -2.69 5.63 -12.95
N LEU A 117 -2.28 6.16 -11.80
CA LEU A 117 -3.18 6.25 -10.66
C LEU A 117 -4.31 7.23 -10.94
N LYS A 118 -5.49 6.84 -10.54
CA LYS A 118 -6.68 7.67 -10.64
C LYS A 118 -7.09 8.10 -9.25
N ILE A 119 -7.42 9.37 -9.12
CA ILE A 119 -7.87 9.93 -7.86
C ILE A 119 -9.31 9.50 -7.61
N LEU A 120 -9.57 9.02 -6.40
CA LEU A 120 -10.93 8.66 -6.02
C LEU A 120 -11.76 9.93 -5.97
N PRO A 121 -12.87 9.98 -6.71
CA PRO A 121 -13.70 11.18 -6.71
C PRO A 121 -14.28 11.42 -5.33
N THR A 122 -14.30 12.68 -4.91
CA THR A 122 -15.00 13.05 -3.69
C THR A 122 -16.37 13.54 -4.09
N THR A 123 -17.36 13.10 -3.38
CA THR A 123 -18.72 13.56 -3.68
C THR A 123 -19.21 14.48 -2.61
#